data_ace41f7b117db140a1772415f42bab58
#
_entry.id   ace41f7b117db140a1772415f42bab58
#
_cell.length_a   1.000
_cell.length_b   1.000
_cell.length_c   1.000
_cell.angle_alpha   90.00
_cell.angle_beta   90.00
_cell.angle_gamma   90.00
#
_symmetry.space_group_name_H-M   'P 1'
#
loop_
_entity.id
_entity.type
_entity.pdbx_description
1 polymer ?
#
loop_
_entity_poly.entity_id
_entity_poly.type
_entity_poly.pdbx_seq_one_letter_code
_entity_poly.pdbx_strand_id
1 'polypeptide(L)'
;LQKRQRWLSEYYEKNEYKALDFVGKFKDSNNVSEITNSIREVLGLTRLWASDSTNWEDALEKLSSRIEEHRIIITFNSVVGNNTHRKIPVDECRGFVLADDYAPFLFVNSADSKAAQMFTIIHELAHVWIGESAGFDFRNMQPTENEVERLCDKVAADFLVPEDVFHDLW
;
A
#
# COMPACT_ATOMS: atom_id res chain seq x y z
N LEU A 1 8.77 10.08 10.27
CA LEU A 1 8.42 8.73 9.80
C LEU A 1 9.68 7.95 9.46
N GLN A 2 10.53 8.38 8.52
CA GLN A 2 11.76 7.69 8.08
C GLN A 2 12.68 7.25 9.24
N LYS A 3 12.88 8.10 10.26
CA LYS A 3 13.71 7.73 11.43
C LYS A 3 13.13 6.56 12.23
N ARG A 4 11.79 6.48 12.35
CA ARG A 4 11.12 5.39 13.05
C ARG A 4 11.18 4.09 12.25
N GLN A 5 10.93 4.18 10.95
CA GLN A 5 11.02 3.04 10.04
C GLN A 5 12.44 2.47 10.04
N ARG A 6 13.49 3.31 9.88
CA ARG A 6 14.89 2.88 9.92
C ARG A 6 15.25 2.20 11.24
N TRP A 7 14.83 2.77 12.36
CA TRP A 7 15.07 2.16 13.68
C TRP A 7 14.45 0.76 13.79
N LEU A 8 13.24 0.59 13.27
CA LEU A 8 12.55 -0.70 13.32
C LEU A 8 13.19 -1.72 12.36
N SER A 9 13.58 -1.29 11.16
CA SER A 9 14.32 -2.11 10.21
C SER A 9 15.63 -2.62 10.83
N GLU A 10 16.44 -1.72 11.41
CA GLU A 10 17.68 -2.07 12.12
C GLU A 10 17.41 -3.00 13.32
N TYR A 11 16.30 -2.84 14.01
CA TYR A 11 15.93 -3.72 15.12
C TYR A 11 15.65 -5.14 14.63
N TYR A 12 14.87 -5.30 13.56
CA TYR A 12 14.57 -6.61 12.99
C TYR A 12 15.83 -7.29 12.44
N GLU A 13 16.66 -6.55 11.71
CA GLU A 13 17.92 -7.07 11.19
C GLU A 13 18.86 -7.55 12.32
N LYS A 14 19.07 -6.73 13.37
CA LYS A 14 19.92 -7.07 14.52
C LYS A 14 19.41 -8.25 15.35
N ASN A 15 18.10 -8.50 15.34
CA ASN A 15 17.49 -9.63 16.05
C ASN A 15 17.26 -10.84 15.13
N GLU A 16 17.97 -10.91 14.00
CA GLU A 16 17.99 -12.05 13.09
C GLU A 16 16.62 -12.42 12.50
N TYR A 17 15.70 -11.44 12.39
CA TYR A 17 14.47 -11.66 11.65
C TYR A 17 14.80 -11.84 10.17
N LYS A 18 14.10 -12.76 9.52
CA LYS A 18 14.23 -12.93 8.07
C LYS A 18 13.70 -11.70 7.35
N ALA A 19 14.39 -11.29 6.29
CA ALA A 19 13.85 -10.32 5.34
C ALA A 19 12.50 -10.80 4.78
N LEU A 20 11.65 -9.88 4.38
CA LEU A 20 10.36 -10.17 3.78
C LEU A 20 10.57 -10.60 2.33
N ASP A 21 10.18 -11.80 1.98
CA ASP A 21 10.43 -12.44 0.68
C ASP A 21 9.58 -11.86 -0.45
N PHE A 22 8.57 -11.10 -0.14
CA PHE A 22 7.71 -10.42 -1.10
C PHE A 22 8.21 -9.04 -1.53
N VAL A 23 9.14 -8.41 -0.78
CA VAL A 23 9.70 -7.11 -1.13
C VAL A 23 10.59 -7.26 -2.37
N GLY A 24 10.28 -6.52 -3.42
CA GLY A 24 11.02 -6.58 -4.69
C GLY A 24 10.86 -7.88 -5.48
N LYS A 25 9.93 -8.77 -5.09
CA LYS A 25 9.72 -10.06 -5.76
C LYS A 25 9.38 -9.93 -7.25
N PHE A 26 8.79 -8.80 -7.64
CA PHE A 26 8.35 -8.53 -9.02
C PHE A 26 9.08 -7.35 -9.66
N LYS A 27 10.33 -7.12 -9.27
CA LYS A 27 11.14 -6.00 -9.79
C LYS A 27 11.24 -5.97 -11.31
N ASP A 28 11.26 -7.14 -11.95
CA ASP A 28 11.41 -7.28 -13.40
C ASP A 28 10.12 -7.79 -14.08
N SER A 29 8.96 -7.68 -13.42
CA SER A 29 7.68 -8.16 -13.93
C SER A 29 6.66 -7.04 -14.05
N ASN A 30 5.87 -7.05 -15.15
CA ASN A 30 4.74 -6.13 -15.40
C ASN A 30 3.41 -6.91 -15.38
N ASN A 31 3.39 -8.14 -14.88
CA ASN A 31 2.19 -8.95 -14.87
C ASN A 31 1.28 -8.58 -13.67
N VAL A 32 0.24 -7.81 -13.96
CA VAL A 32 -0.74 -7.33 -12.98
C VAL A 32 -1.32 -8.49 -12.16
N SER A 33 -1.80 -9.54 -12.84
CA SER A 33 -2.46 -10.67 -12.15
C SER A 33 -1.51 -11.44 -11.24
N GLU A 34 -0.24 -11.61 -11.62
CA GLU A 34 0.75 -12.28 -10.77
C GLU A 34 1.04 -11.45 -9.51
N ILE A 35 1.21 -10.14 -9.64
CA ILE A 35 1.45 -9.24 -8.52
C ILE A 35 0.23 -9.25 -7.60
N THR A 36 -0.97 -9.04 -8.15
CA THR A 36 -2.22 -9.02 -7.37
C THR A 36 -2.45 -10.33 -6.62
N ASN A 37 -2.25 -11.46 -7.28
CA ASN A 37 -2.43 -12.77 -6.64
C ASN A 37 -1.39 -13.01 -5.54
N SER A 38 -0.15 -12.58 -5.74
CA SER A 38 0.89 -12.65 -4.70
C SER A 38 0.54 -11.78 -3.48
N ILE A 39 0.03 -10.58 -3.69
CA ILE A 39 -0.45 -9.73 -2.59
C ILE A 39 -1.58 -10.42 -1.83
N ARG A 40 -2.59 -10.96 -2.54
CA ARG A 40 -3.70 -11.69 -1.92
C ARG A 40 -3.23 -12.91 -1.14
N GLU A 41 -2.32 -13.69 -1.69
CA GLU A 41 -1.75 -14.89 -1.07
C GLU A 41 -1.05 -14.54 0.25
N VAL A 42 -0.17 -13.55 0.24
CA VAL A 42 0.54 -13.10 1.44
C VAL A 42 -0.44 -12.60 2.50
N LEU A 43 -1.42 -11.78 2.12
CA LEU A 43 -2.39 -11.23 3.06
C LEU A 43 -3.48 -12.24 3.48
N GLY A 44 -3.53 -13.44 2.90
CA GLY A 44 -4.57 -14.44 3.16
C GLY A 44 -5.96 -13.95 2.76
N LEU A 45 -6.06 -13.15 1.69
CA LEU A 45 -7.30 -12.56 1.20
C LEU A 45 -7.78 -13.23 -0.08
N THR A 46 -9.07 -13.54 -0.15
CA THR A 46 -9.70 -14.05 -1.36
C THR A 46 -10.04 -12.91 -2.33
N ARG A 47 -10.48 -13.22 -3.56
CA ARG A 47 -10.99 -12.23 -4.51
C ARG A 47 -12.20 -11.45 -4.00
N LEU A 48 -13.02 -12.10 -3.17
CA LEU A 48 -14.22 -11.53 -2.56
C LEU A 48 -13.99 -11.10 -1.11
N TRP A 49 -12.77 -10.74 -0.75
CA TRP A 49 -12.33 -10.47 0.63
C TRP A 49 -13.18 -9.43 1.38
N ALA A 50 -13.81 -8.50 0.68
CA ALA A 50 -14.66 -7.46 1.27
C ALA A 50 -16.16 -7.79 1.24
N SER A 51 -16.57 -8.96 0.71
CA SER A 51 -18.00 -9.30 0.52
C SER A 51 -18.77 -9.47 1.83
N ASP A 52 -18.09 -9.79 2.90
CA ASP A 52 -18.61 -9.95 4.26
C ASP A 52 -18.47 -8.68 5.12
N SER A 53 -17.88 -7.64 4.58
CA SER A 53 -17.74 -6.35 5.28
C SER A 53 -19.06 -5.59 5.28
N THR A 54 -19.41 -5.03 6.43
CA THR A 54 -20.69 -4.33 6.63
C THR A 54 -20.70 -2.92 6.05
N ASN A 55 -19.55 -2.30 5.93
CA ASN A 55 -19.33 -0.94 5.40
C ASN A 55 -17.86 -0.76 4.97
N TRP A 56 -17.56 0.42 4.44
CA TRP A 56 -16.21 0.76 3.98
C TRP A 56 -15.16 0.86 5.11
N GLU A 57 -15.58 1.25 6.31
CA GLU A 57 -14.71 1.31 7.49
C GLU A 57 -14.28 -0.10 7.90
N ASP A 58 -15.19 -1.04 7.95
CA ASP A 58 -14.95 -2.44 8.28
C ASP A 58 -14.02 -3.10 7.24
N ALA A 59 -14.24 -2.85 5.95
CA ALA A 59 -13.35 -3.33 4.89
C ALA A 59 -11.92 -2.75 5.02
N LEU A 60 -11.81 -1.46 5.31
CA LEU A 60 -10.51 -0.80 5.49
C LEU A 60 -9.77 -1.34 6.73
N GLU A 61 -10.47 -1.55 7.84
CA GLU A 61 -9.90 -2.12 9.07
C GLU A 61 -9.41 -3.55 8.82
N LYS A 62 -10.22 -4.39 8.16
CA LYS A 62 -9.85 -5.75 7.77
C LYS A 62 -8.60 -5.78 6.91
N LEU A 63 -8.55 -4.94 5.87
CA LEU A 63 -7.38 -4.83 4.99
C LEU A 63 -6.13 -4.40 5.77
N SER A 64 -6.25 -3.34 6.57
CA SER A 64 -5.13 -2.81 7.36
C SER A 64 -4.59 -3.84 8.35
N SER A 65 -5.46 -4.54 9.06
CA SER A 65 -5.06 -5.58 10.02
C SER A 65 -4.29 -6.71 9.34
N ARG A 66 -4.74 -7.16 8.16
CA ARG A 66 -4.04 -8.19 7.39
C ARG A 66 -2.64 -7.74 6.95
N ILE A 67 -2.49 -6.49 6.56
CA ILE A 67 -1.19 -5.92 6.16
C ILE A 67 -0.23 -5.84 7.37
N GLU A 68 -0.72 -5.38 8.52
CA GLU A 68 0.08 -5.26 9.73
C GLU A 68 0.55 -6.61 10.28
N GLU A 69 -0.21 -7.70 10.10
CA GLU A 69 0.20 -9.07 10.43
C GLU A 69 1.50 -9.49 9.71
N HIS A 70 1.84 -8.86 8.60
CA HIS A 70 3.03 -9.14 7.78
C HIS A 70 4.18 -8.15 7.97
N ARG A 71 4.24 -7.46 9.11
CA ARG A 71 5.27 -6.46 9.47
C ARG A 71 5.33 -5.25 8.53
N ILE A 72 4.25 -4.98 7.81
CA ILE A 72 4.09 -3.76 7.03
C ILE A 72 3.37 -2.75 7.92
N ILE A 73 3.97 -1.59 8.14
CA ILE A 73 3.43 -0.57 9.03
C ILE A 73 2.53 0.36 8.22
N ILE A 74 1.29 0.55 8.65
CA ILE A 74 0.39 1.55 8.07
C ILE A 74 0.22 2.70 9.06
N THR A 75 0.28 3.92 8.57
CA THR A 75 -0.02 5.12 9.35
C THR A 75 -1.04 5.98 8.64
N PHE A 76 -2.17 6.20 9.28
CA PHE A 76 -3.20 7.13 8.84
C PHE A 76 -3.01 8.48 9.51
N ASN A 77 -2.85 9.52 8.72
CA ASN A 77 -2.77 10.89 9.23
C ASN A 77 -3.20 11.88 8.15
N SER A 78 -3.73 13.02 8.57
CA SER A 78 -4.15 14.11 7.68
C SER A 78 -3.55 15.47 8.05
N VAL A 79 -2.57 15.48 8.98
CA VAL A 79 -1.95 16.71 9.46
C VAL A 79 -0.43 16.63 9.45
N VAL A 80 0.23 17.77 9.30
CA VAL A 80 1.70 17.85 9.36
C VAL A 80 2.16 17.91 10.81
N GLY A 81 2.92 16.91 11.24
CA GLY A 81 3.36 16.78 12.62
C GLY A 81 2.15 16.57 13.55
N ASN A 82 2.10 17.30 14.67
CA ASN A 82 0.98 17.29 15.61
C ASN A 82 0.11 18.56 15.49
N ASN A 83 0.23 19.27 14.37
CA ASN A 83 -0.50 20.54 14.18
C ASN A 83 -1.81 20.30 13.42
N THR A 84 -2.92 20.24 14.15
CA THR A 84 -4.27 20.03 13.60
C THR A 84 -4.74 21.15 12.66
N HIS A 85 -4.11 22.33 12.70
CA HIS A 85 -4.38 23.44 11.80
C HIS A 85 -3.65 23.32 10.46
N ARG A 86 -2.63 22.47 10.37
CA ARG A 86 -1.86 22.24 9.15
C ARG A 86 -2.25 20.89 8.52
N LYS A 87 -3.36 20.91 7.79
CA LYS A 87 -3.84 19.72 7.06
C LYS A 87 -2.96 19.44 5.85
N ILE A 88 -2.87 18.17 5.48
CA ILE A 88 -2.27 17.70 4.23
C ILE A 88 -3.40 17.62 3.20
N PRO A 89 -3.41 18.47 2.15
CA PRO A 89 -4.40 18.38 1.09
C PRO A 89 -4.29 17.02 0.38
N VAL A 90 -5.43 16.42 0.05
CA VAL A 90 -5.47 15.09 -0.59
C VAL A 90 -4.88 15.14 -2.01
N ASP A 91 -5.05 16.26 -2.71
CA ASP A 91 -4.48 16.52 -4.03
C ASP A 91 -2.95 16.68 -4.02
N GLU A 92 -2.37 17.05 -2.88
CA GLU A 92 -0.92 17.13 -2.70
C GLU A 92 -0.29 15.78 -2.31
N CYS A 93 -0.98 15.00 -1.46
CA CYS A 93 -0.49 13.71 -1.00
C CYS A 93 -1.64 12.81 -0.55
N ARG A 94 -1.89 11.72 -1.28
CA ARG A 94 -2.82 10.66 -0.89
C ARG A 94 -2.16 9.59 -0.03
N GLY A 95 -0.93 9.23 -0.37
CA GLY A 95 -0.12 8.28 0.36
C GLY A 95 1.29 8.22 -0.19
N PHE A 96 2.13 7.43 0.47
CA PHE A 96 3.46 7.06 -0.02
C PHE A 96 3.95 5.82 0.72
N VAL A 97 4.90 5.12 0.13
CA VAL A 97 5.58 3.99 0.76
C VAL A 97 7.08 4.23 0.88
N LEU A 98 7.63 3.74 1.98
CA LEU A 98 9.06 3.52 2.14
C LEU A 98 9.28 2.01 2.07
N ALA A 99 9.70 1.52 0.90
CA ALA A 99 10.03 0.11 0.72
C ALA A 99 11.27 -0.23 1.55
N ASP A 100 11.22 -1.37 2.23
CA ASP A 100 12.29 -1.84 3.13
C ASP A 100 12.16 -3.35 3.30
N ASP A 101 13.28 -4.06 3.33
CA ASP A 101 13.29 -5.54 3.38
C ASP A 101 12.76 -6.11 4.71
N TYR A 102 12.70 -5.33 5.77
CA TYR A 102 12.31 -5.80 7.10
C TYR A 102 11.05 -5.12 7.64
N ALA A 103 10.86 -3.84 7.33
CA ALA A 103 9.80 -3.00 7.88
C ALA A 103 9.29 -1.96 6.84
N PRO A 104 8.62 -2.40 5.77
CA PRO A 104 7.98 -1.46 4.86
C PRO A 104 7.00 -0.57 5.61
N PHE A 105 6.94 0.71 5.22
CA PHE A 105 6.11 1.70 5.89
C PHE A 105 5.22 2.41 4.89
N LEU A 106 3.91 2.34 5.10
CA LEU A 106 2.89 3.02 4.32
C LEU A 106 2.32 4.22 5.10
N PHE A 107 2.25 5.34 4.42
CA PHE A 107 1.48 6.49 4.87
C PHE A 107 0.22 6.63 4.02
N VAL A 108 -0.91 6.87 4.65
CA VAL A 108 -2.20 7.09 3.99
C VAL A 108 -2.86 8.35 4.55
N ASN A 109 -3.27 9.25 3.66
CA ASN A 109 -3.97 10.46 4.06
C ASN A 109 -5.39 10.12 4.54
N SER A 110 -5.64 10.27 5.84
CA SER A 110 -6.93 9.95 6.46
C SER A 110 -8.05 10.95 6.10
N ALA A 111 -7.75 12.06 5.41
CA ALA A 111 -8.74 13.00 4.93
C ALA A 111 -9.45 12.52 3.65
N ASP A 112 -8.92 11.54 2.95
CA ASP A 112 -9.54 10.97 1.75
C ASP A 112 -10.71 10.02 2.11
N SER A 113 -11.54 9.70 1.13
CA SER A 113 -12.63 8.72 1.29
C SER A 113 -12.08 7.32 1.61
N LYS A 114 -12.86 6.47 2.29
CA LYS A 114 -12.42 5.12 2.65
C LYS A 114 -12.07 4.26 1.42
N ALA A 115 -12.85 4.38 0.36
CA ALA A 115 -12.57 3.69 -0.90
C ALA A 115 -11.24 4.17 -1.51
N ALA A 116 -10.97 5.48 -1.51
CA ALA A 116 -9.72 6.03 -2.00
C ALA A 116 -8.52 5.65 -1.11
N GLN A 117 -8.71 5.60 0.22
CA GLN A 117 -7.69 5.10 1.15
C GLN A 117 -7.31 3.64 0.84
N MET A 118 -8.29 2.76 0.58
CA MET A 118 -8.02 1.37 0.20
C MET A 118 -7.29 1.28 -1.15
N PHE A 119 -7.68 2.10 -2.13
CA PHE A 119 -6.96 2.16 -3.41
C PHE A 119 -5.50 2.58 -3.20
N THR A 120 -5.27 3.64 -2.43
CA THR A 120 -3.92 4.11 -2.08
C THR A 120 -3.11 3.01 -1.37
N ILE A 121 -3.70 2.29 -0.42
CA ILE A 121 -3.02 1.20 0.28
C ILE A 121 -2.53 0.13 -0.70
N ILE A 122 -3.39 -0.35 -1.59
CA ILE A 122 -2.99 -1.41 -2.53
C ILE A 122 -2.00 -0.90 -3.58
N HIS A 123 -2.15 0.35 -4.04
CA HIS A 123 -1.18 1.02 -4.91
C HIS A 123 0.22 1.04 -4.26
N GLU A 124 0.31 1.48 -3.01
CA GLU A 124 1.58 1.54 -2.27
C GLU A 124 2.13 0.14 -1.94
N LEU A 125 1.27 -0.85 -1.71
CA LEU A 125 1.71 -2.24 -1.59
C LEU A 125 2.32 -2.77 -2.91
N ALA A 126 1.76 -2.43 -4.06
CA ALA A 126 2.33 -2.81 -5.34
C ALA A 126 3.77 -2.30 -5.48
N HIS A 127 4.07 -1.07 -5.04
CA HIS A 127 5.44 -0.56 -4.98
C HIS A 127 6.35 -1.42 -4.09
N VAL A 128 5.87 -1.92 -2.96
CA VAL A 128 6.64 -2.84 -2.09
C VAL A 128 6.97 -4.14 -2.84
N TRP A 129 6.00 -4.74 -3.54
CA TRP A 129 6.19 -5.98 -4.32
C TRP A 129 7.13 -5.78 -5.52
N ILE A 130 7.15 -4.59 -6.11
CA ILE A 130 8.08 -4.20 -7.18
C ILE A 130 9.46 -3.86 -6.60
N GLY A 131 9.55 -3.48 -5.32
CA GLY A 131 10.81 -3.12 -4.66
C GLY A 131 11.27 -1.68 -4.98
N GLU A 132 10.35 -0.85 -5.46
CA GLU A 132 10.59 0.56 -5.65
C GLU A 132 9.88 1.33 -4.55
N SER A 133 10.63 2.08 -3.75
CA SER A 133 10.01 3.14 -2.97
C SER A 133 9.33 4.05 -3.97
N ALA A 134 8.04 4.32 -3.81
CA ALA A 134 7.41 5.38 -4.58
C ALA A 134 8.31 6.61 -4.40
N GLY A 135 9.03 6.92 -5.44
CA GLY A 135 9.90 8.06 -5.47
C GLY A 135 9.03 9.31 -5.46
N PHE A 136 8.50 9.64 -4.30
CA PHE A 136 8.05 10.98 -4.07
C PHE A 136 9.32 11.83 -4.18
N ASP A 137 9.62 12.24 -5.40
CA ASP A 137 10.49 13.38 -5.59
C ASP A 137 9.73 14.59 -5.04
N PHE A 138 9.91 14.80 -3.74
CA PHE A 138 9.38 15.97 -3.02
C PHE A 138 9.75 17.30 -3.69
N ARG A 139 10.58 17.25 -4.75
CA ARG A 139 11.04 18.43 -5.49
C ARG A 139 10.20 18.72 -6.73
N ASN A 140 9.52 17.72 -7.28
CA ASN A 140 8.84 17.84 -8.57
C ASN A 140 7.41 17.30 -8.57
N MET A 141 6.63 17.36 -7.55
CA MET A 141 5.16 17.08 -7.42
C MET A 141 4.35 16.85 -8.73
N GLN A 142 4.97 16.28 -9.76
CA GLN A 142 4.30 15.93 -11.01
C GLN A 142 4.11 14.42 -11.05
N PRO A 143 2.92 13.96 -11.45
CA PRO A 143 2.73 12.54 -11.75
C PRO A 143 3.77 12.21 -12.85
N THR A 144 4.78 11.42 -12.49
CA THR A 144 5.64 10.85 -13.51
C THR A 144 4.74 9.97 -14.37
N GLU A 145 4.78 10.15 -15.69
CA GLU A 145 4.22 9.18 -16.66
C GLU A 145 5.03 7.86 -16.60
N ASN A 146 5.32 7.38 -15.40
CA ASN A 146 6.15 6.22 -15.16
C ASN A 146 5.30 4.97 -15.40
N GLU A 147 5.85 4.02 -16.11
CA GLU A 147 5.23 2.71 -16.36
C GLU A 147 4.92 1.97 -15.04
N VAL A 148 5.75 2.17 -14.01
CA VAL A 148 5.57 1.60 -12.67
C VAL A 148 4.30 2.14 -12.00
N GLU A 149 4.06 3.45 -12.04
CA GLU A 149 2.83 4.04 -11.47
C GLU A 149 1.57 3.46 -12.15
N ARG A 150 1.60 3.34 -13.49
CA ARG A 150 0.49 2.72 -14.24
C ARG A 150 0.30 1.24 -13.88
N LEU A 151 1.38 0.53 -13.59
CA LEU A 151 1.32 -0.86 -13.14
C LEU A 151 0.70 -0.94 -11.75
N CYS A 152 1.12 -0.09 -10.81
CA CYS A 152 0.56 -0.01 -9.46
C CYS A 152 -0.93 0.33 -9.47
N ASP A 153 -1.36 1.28 -10.32
CA ASP A 153 -2.78 1.61 -10.51
C ASP A 153 -3.59 0.41 -11.00
N LYS A 154 -3.07 -0.35 -11.97
CA LYS A 154 -3.74 -1.55 -12.49
C LYS A 154 -3.81 -2.66 -11.43
N VAL A 155 -2.75 -2.85 -10.64
CA VAL A 155 -2.74 -3.80 -9.53
C VAL A 155 -3.78 -3.41 -8.49
N ALA A 156 -3.86 -2.13 -8.13
CA ALA A 156 -4.86 -1.63 -7.19
C ALA A 156 -6.29 -1.84 -7.70
N ALA A 157 -6.54 -1.54 -8.97
CA ALA A 157 -7.84 -1.75 -9.59
C ALA A 157 -8.23 -3.24 -9.63
N ASP A 158 -7.34 -4.13 -10.10
CA ASP A 158 -7.59 -5.58 -10.14
C ASP A 158 -7.77 -6.19 -8.74
N PHE A 159 -7.04 -5.68 -7.74
CA PHE A 159 -7.20 -6.16 -6.37
C PHE A 159 -8.57 -5.80 -5.79
N LEU A 160 -9.04 -4.57 -5.99
CA LEU A 160 -10.28 -4.08 -5.40
C LEU A 160 -11.52 -4.48 -6.20
N VAL A 161 -11.41 -4.53 -7.52
CA VAL A 161 -12.52 -4.83 -8.44
C VAL A 161 -12.03 -5.82 -9.50
N PRO A 162 -11.93 -7.11 -9.17
CA PRO A 162 -11.52 -8.13 -10.13
C PRO A 162 -12.46 -8.17 -11.33
N GLU A 163 -11.90 -8.17 -12.54
CA GLU A 163 -12.67 -8.05 -13.80
C GLU A 163 -13.71 -9.17 -13.97
N ASP A 164 -13.34 -10.39 -13.62
CA ASP A 164 -14.24 -11.55 -13.66
C ASP A 164 -15.43 -11.41 -12.72
N VAL A 165 -15.22 -10.88 -11.50
CA VAL A 165 -16.32 -10.63 -10.54
C VAL A 165 -17.24 -9.51 -11.03
N PHE A 166 -16.68 -8.50 -11.68
CA PHE A 166 -17.47 -7.39 -12.23
C PHE A 166 -18.38 -7.86 -13.35
N HIS A 167 -17.90 -8.73 -14.26
CA HIS A 167 -18.71 -9.30 -15.36
C HIS A 167 -19.82 -10.24 -14.90
N ASP A 168 -19.65 -10.94 -13.78
CA ASP A 168 -20.65 -11.84 -13.24
C ASP A 168 -21.80 -11.11 -12.53
N LEU A 169 -21.63 -9.84 -12.20
CA LEU A 169 -22.62 -9.01 -11.49
C LEU A 169 -23.43 -8.09 -12.43
N TRP A 170 -23.07 -8.03 -13.72
CA TRP A 170 -23.73 -7.22 -14.77
C TRP A 170 -24.18 -8.08 -15.94
#